data_688b17b611cc0fc2ffda22ad0c623c34
#
_entry.id   688b17b611cc0fc2ffda22ad0c623c34
#
_cell.length_a   1.000
_cell.length_b   1.000
_cell.length_c   1.000
_cell.angle_alpha   90.00
_cell.angle_beta   90.00
_cell.angle_gamma   90.00
#
_symmetry.space_group_name_H-M   'P 1'
#
loop_
_entity.id
_entity.type
_entity.pdbx_description
1 polymer ?
#
loop_
_entity_poly.entity_id
_entity_poly.type
_entity_poly.pdbx_seq_one_letter_code
_entity_poly.pdbx_strand_id
1 'polypeptide(L)'
;KLEAQEIINNGIYQGEQESQSIKEKAWNEGYNEGLEQARRDMEENITSVLISANKILNEASLKSREAIKENSQEIIELAVLIAEKVIKTEIGNKEVLFNNVLDAIKKVQTSKEIKIYVNWNQLEYKDELIELLKYNFQGLELIEIIEDRTIEQGGCIIETKLGKIDATIKSQIELILDSISE
;
A
#
# COMPACT_ATOMS: atom_id res chain seq x y z
N LYS A 1 51.24 -8.67 -89.05
CA LYS A 1 51.80 -8.27 -87.70
C LYS A 1 50.98 -7.12 -87.05
N LEU A 2 50.53 -6.13 -87.78
CA LEU A 2 49.71 -5.05 -87.26
C LEU A 2 48.33 -5.46 -86.80
N GLU A 3 47.61 -6.31 -87.50
CA GLU A 3 46.30 -6.87 -87.11
C GLU A 3 46.34 -7.69 -85.78
N ALA A 4 47.40 -8.48 -85.59
CA ALA A 4 47.57 -9.21 -84.38
C ALA A 4 47.80 -8.34 -83.13
N GLN A 5 48.50 -7.22 -83.34
CA GLN A 5 48.75 -6.21 -82.31
C GLN A 5 47.47 -5.47 -81.92
N GLU A 6 46.60 -5.13 -82.89
CA GLU A 6 45.30 -4.51 -82.66
C GLU A 6 44.37 -5.40 -81.90
N ILE A 7 44.33 -6.71 -82.24
CA ILE A 7 43.51 -7.71 -81.51
C ILE A 7 43.98 -7.83 -80.07
N ILE A 8 45.26 -7.89 -79.78
CA ILE A 8 45.82 -7.96 -78.43
C ILE A 8 45.49 -6.68 -77.63
N ASN A 9 45.67 -5.51 -78.19
CA ASN A 9 45.37 -4.25 -77.54
C ASN A 9 43.87 -4.10 -77.22
N ASN A 10 42.99 -4.50 -78.14
CA ASN A 10 41.55 -4.52 -77.91
C ASN A 10 41.17 -5.52 -76.82
N GLY A 11 41.78 -6.70 -76.78
CA GLY A 11 41.54 -7.68 -75.73
C GLY A 11 41.99 -7.18 -74.33
N ILE A 12 43.15 -6.53 -74.25
CA ILE A 12 43.62 -5.85 -73.05
C ILE A 12 42.65 -4.80 -72.58
N TYR A 13 42.23 -3.92 -73.47
CA TYR A 13 41.31 -2.82 -73.18
C TYR A 13 39.94 -3.33 -72.70
N GLN A 14 39.39 -4.38 -73.33
CA GLN A 14 38.14 -5.00 -72.88
C GLN A 14 38.31 -5.69 -71.51
N GLY A 15 39.42 -6.39 -71.28
CA GLY A 15 39.71 -7.00 -70.00
C GLY A 15 39.86 -6.01 -68.85
N GLU A 16 40.46 -4.83 -69.10
CA GLU A 16 40.55 -3.74 -68.13
C GLU A 16 39.18 -3.15 -67.80
N GLN A 17 38.33 -2.92 -68.83
CA GLN A 17 36.97 -2.43 -68.63
C GLN A 17 36.09 -3.42 -67.84
N GLU A 18 36.14 -4.72 -68.17
CA GLU A 18 35.43 -5.76 -67.41
C GLU A 18 35.93 -5.87 -65.98
N SER A 19 37.26 -5.83 -65.78
CA SER A 19 37.83 -5.84 -64.41
C SER A 19 37.37 -4.67 -63.57
N GLN A 20 37.34 -3.45 -64.18
CA GLN A 20 36.87 -2.28 -63.48
C GLN A 20 35.39 -2.38 -63.12
N SER A 21 34.54 -2.83 -64.06
CA SER A 21 33.11 -3.06 -63.84
C SER A 21 32.85 -4.10 -62.75
N ILE A 22 33.60 -5.21 -62.69
CA ILE A 22 33.48 -6.22 -61.66
C ILE A 22 33.89 -5.64 -60.27
N LYS A 23 34.96 -4.88 -60.21
CA LYS A 23 35.40 -4.21 -58.95
C LYS A 23 34.36 -3.22 -58.45
N GLU A 24 33.75 -2.43 -59.30
CA GLU A 24 32.69 -1.48 -58.95
C GLU A 24 31.44 -2.20 -58.46
N LYS A 25 31.02 -3.27 -59.12
CA LYS A 25 29.89 -4.08 -58.70
C LYS A 25 30.15 -4.74 -57.34
N ALA A 26 31.27 -5.41 -57.17
CA ALA A 26 31.63 -6.06 -55.89
C ALA A 26 31.75 -5.07 -54.72
N TRP A 27 32.29 -3.88 -55.01
CA TRP A 27 32.36 -2.79 -54.02
C TRP A 27 30.98 -2.30 -53.59
N ASN A 28 30.08 -2.05 -54.55
CA ASN A 28 28.71 -1.60 -54.30
C ASN A 28 27.89 -2.67 -53.58
N GLU A 29 28.00 -3.93 -53.99
CA GLU A 29 27.33 -5.05 -53.34
C GLU A 29 27.80 -5.18 -51.86
N GLY A 30 29.12 -5.24 -51.64
CA GLY A 30 29.67 -5.34 -50.31
C GLY A 30 29.35 -4.16 -49.41
N TYR A 31 29.34 -2.94 -49.98
CA TYR A 31 28.94 -1.74 -49.24
C TYR A 31 27.48 -1.78 -48.83
N ASN A 32 26.58 -2.15 -49.74
CA ASN A 32 25.15 -2.26 -49.44
C ASN A 32 24.84 -3.40 -48.43
N GLU A 33 25.50 -4.55 -48.59
CA GLU A 33 25.36 -5.62 -47.59
C GLU A 33 25.85 -5.21 -46.21
N GLY A 34 27.01 -4.53 -46.14
CA GLY A 34 27.54 -4.01 -44.88
C GLY A 34 26.60 -3.01 -44.21
N LEU A 35 26.00 -2.13 -45.02
CA LEU A 35 25.04 -1.14 -44.52
C LEU A 35 23.78 -1.81 -43.96
N GLU A 36 23.22 -2.77 -44.67
CA GLU A 36 22.04 -3.51 -44.25
C GLU A 36 22.32 -4.36 -43.03
N GLN A 37 23.50 -4.96 -42.89
CA GLN A 37 23.90 -5.71 -41.71
C GLN A 37 24.02 -4.76 -40.50
N ALA A 38 24.70 -3.63 -40.66
CA ALA A 38 24.85 -2.65 -39.60
C ALA A 38 23.50 -2.11 -39.09
N ARG A 39 22.53 -1.95 -40.01
CA ARG A 39 21.17 -1.54 -39.68
C ARG A 39 20.47 -2.60 -38.81
N ARG A 40 20.54 -3.89 -39.24
CA ARG A 40 19.94 -4.98 -38.46
C ARG A 40 20.55 -5.09 -37.08
N ASP A 41 21.87 -5.06 -36.99
CA ASP A 41 22.58 -5.14 -35.70
C ASP A 41 22.20 -3.96 -34.78
N MET A 42 22.04 -2.76 -35.34
CA MET A 42 21.62 -1.58 -34.60
C MET A 42 20.17 -1.72 -34.09
N GLU A 43 19.24 -2.21 -34.91
CA GLU A 43 17.84 -2.43 -34.55
C GLU A 43 17.72 -3.49 -33.43
N GLU A 44 18.49 -4.58 -33.51
CA GLU A 44 18.54 -5.61 -32.46
C GLU A 44 19.08 -5.04 -31.14
N ASN A 45 20.17 -4.28 -31.21
CA ASN A 45 20.75 -3.63 -30.04
C ASN A 45 19.80 -2.64 -29.39
N ILE A 46 19.14 -1.77 -30.16
CA ILE A 46 18.15 -0.82 -29.65
C ILE A 46 17.00 -1.56 -28.98
N THR A 47 16.48 -2.62 -29.62
CA THR A 47 15.40 -3.44 -29.05
C THR A 47 15.81 -4.07 -27.74
N SER A 48 17.00 -4.65 -27.64
CA SER A 48 17.56 -5.22 -26.42
C SER A 48 17.68 -4.19 -25.29
N VAL A 49 18.18 -2.98 -25.61
CA VAL A 49 18.30 -1.90 -24.63
C VAL A 49 16.93 -1.44 -24.14
N LEU A 50 15.94 -1.30 -25.04
CA LEU A 50 14.58 -0.92 -24.67
C LEU A 50 13.91 -1.95 -23.76
N ILE A 51 14.06 -3.25 -24.05
CA ILE A 51 13.54 -4.32 -23.19
C ILE A 51 14.19 -4.26 -21.80
N SER A 52 15.50 -4.08 -21.74
CA SER A 52 16.23 -3.97 -20.49
C SER A 52 15.83 -2.74 -19.68
N ALA A 53 15.68 -1.59 -20.32
CA ALA A 53 15.23 -0.36 -19.69
C ALA A 53 13.79 -0.49 -19.13
N ASN A 54 12.87 -1.07 -19.89
CA ASN A 54 11.51 -1.32 -19.42
C ASN A 54 11.47 -2.28 -18.22
N LYS A 55 12.32 -3.31 -18.22
CA LYS A 55 12.44 -4.22 -17.08
C LYS A 55 12.88 -3.48 -15.82
N ILE A 56 13.93 -2.66 -15.92
CA ILE A 56 14.45 -1.86 -14.80
C ILE A 56 13.37 -0.89 -14.27
N LEU A 57 12.64 -0.22 -15.17
CA LEU A 57 11.56 0.70 -14.77
C LEU A 57 10.43 -0.02 -14.03
N ASN A 58 10.04 -1.19 -14.49
CA ASN A 58 9.01 -2.00 -13.83
C ASN A 58 9.47 -2.49 -12.45
N GLU A 59 10.69 -3.00 -12.34
CA GLU A 59 11.28 -3.42 -11.05
C GLU A 59 11.40 -2.24 -10.07
N ALA A 60 11.84 -1.07 -10.53
CA ALA A 60 11.93 0.12 -9.70
C ALA A 60 10.55 0.59 -9.22
N SER A 61 9.54 0.55 -10.08
CA SER A 61 8.17 0.89 -9.72
C SER A 61 7.59 -0.06 -8.67
N LEU A 62 7.82 -1.37 -8.81
CA LEU A 62 7.38 -2.37 -7.83
C LEU A 62 8.05 -2.15 -6.48
N LYS A 63 9.38 -2.03 -6.45
CA LYS A 63 10.14 -1.77 -5.22
C LYS A 63 9.71 -0.46 -4.53
N SER A 64 9.42 0.59 -5.30
CA SER A 64 8.91 1.84 -4.74
C SER A 64 7.56 1.67 -4.05
N ARG A 65 6.64 0.91 -4.66
CA ARG A 65 5.33 0.62 -4.05
C ARG A 65 5.44 -0.23 -2.79
N GLU A 66 6.31 -1.23 -2.81
CA GLU A 66 6.59 -2.09 -1.64
C GLU A 66 7.15 -1.25 -0.49
N ALA A 67 8.16 -0.41 -0.75
CA ALA A 67 8.75 0.45 0.27
C ALA A 67 7.73 1.47 0.84
N ILE A 68 6.84 2.03 0.02
CA ILE A 68 5.77 2.92 0.50
C ILE A 68 4.82 2.15 1.42
N LYS A 69 4.44 0.92 1.05
CA LYS A 69 3.53 0.10 1.84
C LYS A 69 4.15 -0.28 3.20
N GLU A 70 5.40 -0.72 3.21
CA GLU A 70 6.13 -1.05 4.44
C GLU A 70 6.26 0.17 5.37
N ASN A 71 6.69 1.31 4.84
CA ASN A 71 6.81 2.55 5.63
C ASN A 71 5.45 3.02 6.18
N SER A 72 4.36 2.88 5.41
CA SER A 72 3.03 3.22 5.89
C SER A 72 2.61 2.36 7.07
N GLN A 73 2.91 1.06 7.05
CA GLN A 73 2.63 0.15 8.16
C GLN A 73 3.39 0.54 9.43
N GLU A 74 4.69 0.81 9.31
CA GLU A 74 5.51 1.26 10.45
C GLU A 74 5.00 2.58 11.07
N ILE A 75 4.54 3.52 10.23
CA ILE A 75 3.96 4.79 10.69
C ILE A 75 2.67 4.53 11.47
N ILE A 76 1.80 3.64 11.00
CA ILE A 76 0.56 3.27 11.69
C ILE A 76 0.88 2.63 13.04
N GLU A 77 1.79 1.68 13.12
CA GLU A 77 2.21 1.03 14.35
C GLU A 77 2.77 2.05 15.36
N LEU A 78 3.61 2.97 14.91
CA LEU A 78 4.14 4.03 15.76
C LEU A 78 3.03 4.96 16.28
N ALA A 79 2.08 5.34 15.41
CA ALA A 79 0.94 6.17 15.80
C ALA A 79 0.09 5.50 16.88
N VAL A 80 -0.15 4.18 16.77
CA VAL A 80 -0.86 3.39 17.79
C VAL A 80 -0.11 3.37 19.10
N LEU A 81 1.20 3.11 19.07
CA LEU A 81 2.01 3.11 20.28
C LEU A 81 1.98 4.47 21.01
N ILE A 82 2.00 5.56 20.25
CA ILE A 82 1.88 6.93 20.81
C ILE A 82 0.49 7.12 21.41
N ALA A 83 -0.57 6.74 20.69
CA ALA A 83 -1.94 6.86 21.17
C ALA A 83 -2.17 6.05 22.46
N GLU A 84 -1.73 4.80 22.50
CA GLU A 84 -1.80 3.97 23.71
C GLU A 84 -1.06 4.62 24.89
N LYS A 85 0.11 5.18 24.64
CA LYS A 85 0.89 5.84 25.69
C LYS A 85 0.20 7.08 26.24
N VAL A 86 -0.41 7.88 25.38
CA VAL A 86 -1.18 9.06 25.80
C VAL A 86 -2.45 8.64 26.55
N ILE A 87 -3.18 7.69 26.01
CA ILE A 87 -4.39 7.16 26.65
C ILE A 87 -4.08 6.62 28.04
N LYS A 88 -3.00 5.86 28.22
CA LYS A 88 -2.58 5.31 29.53
C LYS A 88 -2.33 6.39 30.59
N THR A 89 -2.02 7.62 30.23
CA THR A 89 -1.87 8.72 31.18
C THR A 89 -3.21 9.32 31.64
N GLU A 90 -4.23 9.27 30.81
CA GLU A 90 -5.56 9.89 31.04
C GLU A 90 -6.63 8.89 31.49
N ILE A 91 -6.37 7.58 31.37
CA ILE A 91 -7.35 6.50 31.51
C ILE A 91 -7.93 6.40 32.93
N GLY A 92 -7.22 6.93 33.94
CA GLY A 92 -7.68 6.98 35.33
C GLY A 92 -8.74 8.06 35.60
N ASN A 93 -8.94 9.00 34.68
CA ASN A 93 -9.90 10.08 34.84
C ASN A 93 -11.34 9.53 34.68
N LYS A 94 -12.21 9.82 35.66
CA LYS A 94 -13.62 9.41 35.63
C LYS A 94 -14.37 9.91 34.40
N GLU A 95 -13.99 11.09 33.87
CA GLU A 95 -14.61 11.68 32.70
C GLU A 95 -14.40 10.82 31.43
N VAL A 96 -13.26 10.14 31.33
CA VAL A 96 -12.99 9.22 30.22
C VAL A 96 -13.96 8.05 30.26
N LEU A 97 -14.16 7.42 31.42
CA LEU A 97 -15.14 6.36 31.59
C LEU A 97 -16.56 6.83 31.26
N PHE A 98 -16.96 7.99 31.81
CA PHE A 98 -18.29 8.53 31.63
C PHE A 98 -18.61 8.81 30.17
N ASN A 99 -17.71 9.47 29.46
CA ASN A 99 -17.88 9.75 28.02
C ASN A 99 -17.94 8.46 27.21
N ASN A 100 -17.07 7.49 27.51
CA ASN A 100 -17.05 6.21 26.83
C ASN A 100 -18.37 5.42 27.02
N VAL A 101 -18.88 5.36 28.25
CA VAL A 101 -20.17 4.73 28.55
C VAL A 101 -21.32 5.45 27.83
N LEU A 102 -21.35 6.81 27.85
CA LEU A 102 -22.38 7.58 27.16
C LEU A 102 -22.37 7.27 25.64
N ASP A 103 -21.20 7.23 25.02
CA ASP A 103 -21.09 6.95 23.59
C ASP A 103 -21.44 5.52 23.25
N ALA A 104 -21.10 4.55 24.09
CA ALA A 104 -21.47 3.17 23.91
C ALA A 104 -22.99 2.96 24.03
N ILE A 105 -23.65 3.63 25.00
CA ILE A 105 -25.11 3.53 25.17
C ILE A 105 -25.88 4.15 23.99
N LYS A 106 -25.38 5.23 23.39
CA LYS A 106 -25.99 5.80 22.17
C LYS A 106 -26.14 4.79 21.03
N LYS A 107 -25.25 3.79 20.99
CA LYS A 107 -25.29 2.71 19.98
C LYS A 107 -26.37 1.66 20.29
N VAL A 108 -26.95 1.64 21.53
CA VAL A 108 -27.90 0.61 22.01
C VAL A 108 -29.31 1.19 22.24
N GLN A 109 -29.78 2.12 21.48
CA GLN A 109 -30.92 3.02 21.71
C GLN A 109 -32.27 2.40 22.11
N THR A 110 -32.44 1.08 22.20
CA THR A 110 -33.75 0.42 22.40
C THR A 110 -33.86 -0.44 23.65
N SER A 111 -32.85 -0.52 24.50
CA SER A 111 -32.91 -1.38 25.69
C SER A 111 -33.30 -0.60 26.94
N LYS A 112 -34.30 -1.11 27.66
CA LYS A 112 -34.71 -0.56 28.96
C LYS A 112 -33.84 -1.01 30.13
N GLU A 113 -33.17 -2.15 29.96
CA GLU A 113 -32.32 -2.78 30.96
C GLU A 113 -30.92 -2.94 30.41
N ILE A 114 -29.93 -2.47 31.14
CA ILE A 114 -28.51 -2.55 30.75
C ILE A 114 -27.64 -3.00 31.92
N LYS A 115 -26.64 -3.83 31.62
CA LYS A 115 -25.54 -4.14 32.52
C LYS A 115 -24.26 -3.55 31.96
N ILE A 116 -23.54 -2.80 32.78
CA ILE A 116 -22.31 -2.12 32.41
C ILE A 116 -21.19 -2.73 33.21
N TYR A 117 -20.26 -3.38 32.55
CA TYR A 117 -19.04 -3.92 33.14
C TYR A 117 -17.94 -2.86 33.06
N VAL A 118 -17.31 -2.55 34.19
CA VAL A 118 -16.26 -1.53 34.32
C VAL A 118 -15.09 -2.05 35.12
N ASN A 119 -13.94 -1.41 35.01
CA ASN A 119 -12.77 -1.72 35.82
C ASN A 119 -13.10 -1.57 37.31
N TRP A 120 -12.63 -2.51 38.12
CA TRP A 120 -12.86 -2.53 39.58
C TRP A 120 -12.39 -1.24 40.28
N ASN A 121 -11.29 -0.60 39.85
CA ASN A 121 -10.81 0.65 40.42
C ASN A 121 -11.75 1.85 40.18
N GLN A 122 -12.68 1.72 39.23
CA GLN A 122 -13.62 2.79 38.86
C GLN A 122 -15.03 2.52 39.37
N LEU A 123 -15.22 1.46 40.16
CA LEU A 123 -16.50 1.14 40.79
C LEU A 123 -16.94 2.22 41.77
N GLU A 124 -16.00 2.96 42.36
CA GLU A 124 -16.28 4.10 43.23
C GLU A 124 -17.15 5.18 42.58
N TYR A 125 -17.10 5.31 41.26
CA TYR A 125 -17.90 6.27 40.49
C TYR A 125 -19.29 5.77 40.08
N LYS A 126 -19.70 4.59 40.60
CA LYS A 126 -20.94 3.90 40.20
C LYS A 126 -22.17 4.80 40.36
N ASP A 127 -22.33 5.46 41.50
CA ASP A 127 -23.54 6.23 41.83
C ASP A 127 -23.60 7.48 40.92
N GLU A 128 -22.49 8.17 40.75
CA GLU A 128 -22.41 9.33 39.84
C GLU A 128 -22.72 8.94 38.37
N LEU A 129 -22.22 7.78 37.93
CA LEU A 129 -22.46 7.27 36.59
C LEU A 129 -23.95 6.91 36.41
N ILE A 130 -24.58 6.28 37.38
CA ILE A 130 -26.03 5.95 37.33
C ILE A 130 -26.89 7.22 37.23
N GLU A 131 -26.54 8.26 38.02
CA GLU A 131 -27.25 9.56 37.95
C GLU A 131 -27.08 10.22 36.58
N LEU A 132 -25.87 10.23 36.04
CA LEU A 132 -25.58 10.79 34.72
C LEU A 132 -26.36 10.05 33.62
N LEU A 133 -26.43 8.72 33.69
CA LEU A 133 -27.16 7.91 32.71
C LEU A 133 -28.67 8.13 32.77
N LYS A 134 -29.25 8.20 33.99
CA LYS A 134 -30.68 8.53 34.14
C LYS A 134 -31.05 9.90 33.64
N TYR A 135 -30.13 10.86 33.80
CA TYR A 135 -30.31 12.21 33.28
C TYR A 135 -30.33 12.24 31.75
N ASN A 136 -29.38 11.55 31.11
CA ASN A 136 -29.21 11.60 29.66
C ASN A 136 -30.15 10.65 28.89
N PHE A 137 -30.61 9.54 29.52
CA PHE A 137 -31.39 8.49 28.87
C PHE A 137 -32.65 8.17 29.66
N GLN A 138 -33.70 8.91 29.44
CA GLN A 138 -35.01 8.78 30.13
C GLN A 138 -35.72 7.43 29.92
N GLY A 139 -35.26 6.62 28.96
CA GLY A 139 -35.82 5.29 28.66
C GLY A 139 -35.23 4.14 29.43
N LEU A 140 -34.15 4.36 30.21
CA LEU A 140 -33.49 3.30 31.00
C LEU A 140 -34.21 3.10 32.33
N GLU A 141 -34.75 1.89 32.54
CA GLU A 141 -35.47 1.52 33.73
C GLU A 141 -34.56 0.82 34.75
N LEU A 142 -33.64 -0.05 34.29
CA LEU A 142 -32.70 -0.79 35.13
C LEU A 142 -31.28 -0.62 34.65
N ILE A 143 -30.40 -0.12 35.50
CA ILE A 143 -28.97 0.05 35.26
C ILE A 143 -28.22 -0.73 36.33
N GLU A 144 -27.47 -1.74 35.94
CA GLU A 144 -26.60 -2.52 36.79
C GLU A 144 -25.14 -2.27 36.41
N ILE A 145 -24.31 -1.83 37.37
CA ILE A 145 -22.87 -1.66 37.16
C ILE A 145 -22.13 -2.77 37.90
N ILE A 146 -21.33 -3.51 37.17
CA ILE A 146 -20.66 -4.73 37.62
C ILE A 146 -19.14 -4.53 37.46
N GLU A 147 -18.37 -4.94 38.46
CA GLU A 147 -16.91 -4.93 38.34
C GLU A 147 -16.41 -6.05 37.43
N ASP A 148 -15.41 -5.72 36.61
CA ASP A 148 -14.67 -6.71 35.85
C ASP A 148 -13.17 -6.35 35.85
N ARG A 149 -12.35 -7.28 36.32
CA ARG A 149 -10.89 -7.08 36.43
C ARG A 149 -10.16 -7.23 35.10
N THR A 150 -10.81 -7.76 34.09
CA THR A 150 -10.24 -7.95 32.77
C THR A 150 -10.35 -6.67 31.90
N ILE A 151 -11.23 -5.75 32.30
CA ILE A 151 -11.45 -4.49 31.60
C ILE A 151 -10.43 -3.46 32.09
N GLU A 152 -9.77 -2.77 31.18
CA GLU A 152 -8.87 -1.67 31.48
C GLU A 152 -9.63 -0.45 32.00
N GLN A 153 -8.98 0.41 32.80
CA GLN A 153 -9.58 1.67 33.23
C GLN A 153 -10.05 2.50 32.03
N GLY A 154 -11.14 3.22 32.14
CA GLY A 154 -11.73 4.00 31.06
C GLY A 154 -12.52 3.19 30.02
N GLY A 155 -12.28 1.89 29.94
CA GLY A 155 -13.05 0.96 29.10
C GLY A 155 -14.35 0.50 29.77
N CYS A 156 -15.33 0.07 28.96
CA CYS A 156 -16.53 -0.58 29.45
C CYS A 156 -17.06 -1.62 28.46
N ILE A 157 -17.88 -2.52 28.97
CA ILE A 157 -18.66 -3.45 28.16
C ILE A 157 -20.13 -3.29 28.56
N ILE A 158 -21.01 -3.11 27.58
CA ILE A 158 -22.44 -2.93 27.83
C ILE A 158 -23.17 -4.16 27.32
N GLU A 159 -23.89 -4.83 28.21
CA GLU A 159 -24.73 -5.97 27.90
C GLU A 159 -26.20 -5.58 27.97
N THR A 160 -26.95 -5.99 26.98
CA THR A 160 -28.39 -5.74 26.84
C THR A 160 -29.10 -7.04 26.44
N LYS A 161 -30.42 -7.05 26.45
CA LYS A 161 -31.21 -8.16 25.87
C LYS A 161 -30.97 -8.40 24.39
N LEU A 162 -30.48 -7.39 23.66
CA LEU A 162 -30.27 -7.45 22.21
C LEU A 162 -28.82 -7.84 21.83
N GLY A 163 -27.90 -7.84 22.79
CA GLY A 163 -26.50 -8.16 22.55
C GLY A 163 -25.54 -7.42 23.48
N LYS A 164 -24.26 -7.57 23.18
CA LYS A 164 -23.15 -7.01 23.95
C LYS A 164 -22.35 -6.05 23.08
N ILE A 165 -22.03 -4.89 23.64
CA ILE A 165 -21.15 -3.90 23.00
C ILE A 165 -19.85 -3.87 23.79
N ASP A 166 -18.76 -4.14 23.11
CA ASP A 166 -17.42 -3.97 23.66
C ASP A 166 -16.94 -2.53 23.33
N ALA A 167 -16.82 -1.74 24.37
CA ALA A 167 -16.28 -0.37 24.33
C ALA A 167 -15.01 -0.29 25.21
N THR A 168 -14.23 -1.38 25.25
CA THR A 168 -12.88 -1.33 25.82
C THR A 168 -11.96 -0.47 24.98
N ILE A 169 -10.96 0.14 25.58
CA ILE A 169 -10.01 0.99 24.86
C ILE A 169 -9.31 0.19 23.76
N LYS A 170 -8.95 -1.05 24.05
CA LYS A 170 -8.32 -1.95 23.09
C LYS A 170 -9.20 -2.17 21.86
N SER A 171 -10.46 -2.55 22.04
CA SER A 171 -11.38 -2.77 20.92
C SER A 171 -11.62 -1.51 20.10
N GLN A 172 -11.61 -0.32 20.71
CA GLN A 172 -11.74 0.93 20.00
C GLN A 172 -10.50 1.25 19.14
N ILE A 173 -9.31 0.98 19.66
CA ILE A 173 -8.05 1.13 18.89
C ILE A 173 -8.03 0.14 17.73
N GLU A 174 -8.41 -1.12 17.93
CA GLU A 174 -8.50 -2.13 16.86
C GLU A 174 -9.46 -1.69 15.73
N LEU A 175 -10.63 -1.17 16.07
CA LEU A 175 -11.59 -0.64 15.10
C LEU A 175 -11.04 0.54 14.29
N ILE A 176 -10.26 1.42 14.93
CA ILE A 176 -9.60 2.54 14.23
C ILE A 176 -8.53 1.99 13.28
N LEU A 177 -7.74 1.03 13.72
CA LEU A 177 -6.71 0.40 12.89
C LEU A 177 -7.28 -0.27 11.65
N ASP A 178 -8.35 -1.04 11.82
CA ASP A 178 -9.03 -1.70 10.71
C ASP A 178 -9.53 -0.68 9.68
N SER A 179 -10.07 0.45 10.14
CA SER A 179 -10.56 1.52 9.27
C SER A 179 -9.47 2.28 8.49
N ILE A 180 -8.22 2.26 8.97
CA ILE A 180 -7.08 2.92 8.31
C ILE A 180 -6.37 1.95 7.35
N SER A 181 -6.51 0.64 7.58
CA SER A 181 -5.83 -0.41 6.79
C SER A 181 -6.58 -0.80 5.52
N GLU A 182 -7.83 -0.34 5.33
CA GLU A 182 -8.61 -0.46 4.09
C GLU A 182 -8.27 0.67 3.10
#